data_c1acdd5ad648b882031500b7910ea1d4
#
_entry.id   c1acdd5ad648b882031500b7910ea1d4
#
_cell.length_a   1.000
_cell.length_b   1.000
_cell.length_c   1.000
_cell.angle_alpha   90.00
_cell.angle_beta   90.00
_cell.angle_gamma   90.00
#
_symmetry.space_group_name_H-M   'P 1'
#
loop_
_entity.id
_entity.type
_entity.pdbx_description
1 polymer ?
#
loop_
_entity_poly.entity_id
_entity_poly.type
_entity_poly.pdbx_seq_one_letter_code
_entity_poly.pdbx_strand_id
1 'polypeptide(L)'
;RDSSTSRGLGDVYKRQMLSAVINRQLLLWEKIYQREEGETTFSLRFEGIIRRAYKQTGKQVVVLIDEYDSPMLDSNHNDEVQKEIRNIMRDFFSPLKAQGQYLRFLLLTGISKFSQMSIFSELNNLQNISMRDDYSAICGITEQELRTQLQIDIEQMAQANKETYEEACVHLKQQYDGYHFSENSEDIYNPFSLFNAFAQKKYANFWFSTGTPTFLIDILQQSDFDIRQLDGVSATAEQFDAPTNVITDPL
;
A
#
# COMPACT_ATOMS: atom_id res chain seq x y z
N ARG A 1 32.48 -20.92 -3.52
CA ARG A 1 32.75 -19.46 -3.52
C ARG A 1 31.60 -18.79 -2.83
N ASP A 2 31.93 -18.08 -1.77
CA ASP A 2 31.06 -17.56 -0.71
C ASP A 2 29.80 -16.82 -1.19
N SER A 3 28.64 -17.46 -1.06
CA SER A 3 27.33 -16.84 -1.20
C SER A 3 27.00 -15.89 -0.03
N SER A 4 27.75 -15.95 1.07
CA SER A 4 27.53 -15.12 2.26
C SER A 4 27.95 -13.65 2.06
N THR A 5 29.05 -13.41 1.32
CA THR A 5 29.56 -12.04 1.09
C THR A 5 28.69 -11.23 0.12
N SER A 6 28.06 -11.88 -0.87
CA SER A 6 27.18 -11.17 -1.80
C SER A 6 25.82 -10.81 -1.16
N ARG A 7 25.31 -11.65 -0.26
CA ARG A 7 24.08 -11.35 0.52
C ARG A 7 24.31 -10.18 1.47
N GLY A 8 25.42 -10.16 2.23
CA GLY A 8 25.73 -9.05 3.14
C GLY A 8 25.87 -7.70 2.44
N LEU A 9 26.40 -7.64 1.22
CA LEU A 9 26.50 -6.41 0.42
C LEU A 9 25.12 -5.93 -0.05
N GLY A 10 24.21 -6.83 -0.45
CA GLY A 10 22.85 -6.50 -0.82
C GLY A 10 22.05 -5.92 0.36
N ASP A 11 22.23 -6.45 1.53
CA ASP A 11 21.53 -6.07 2.75
C ASP A 11 21.98 -4.68 3.27
N VAL A 12 23.28 -4.38 3.26
CA VAL A 12 23.81 -3.05 3.55
C VAL A 12 23.29 -2.03 2.54
N TYR A 13 23.19 -2.42 1.27
CA TYR A 13 22.66 -1.57 0.20
C TYR A 13 21.17 -1.22 0.43
N LYS A 14 20.33 -2.15 0.82
CA LYS A 14 18.91 -1.90 1.10
C LYS A 14 18.69 -0.89 2.23
N ARG A 15 19.43 -1.03 3.33
CA ARG A 15 19.41 -0.08 4.44
C ARG A 15 19.87 1.32 4.02
N GLN A 16 20.96 1.40 3.27
CA GLN A 16 21.48 2.68 2.76
C GLN A 16 20.50 3.33 1.78
N MET A 17 19.84 2.53 0.94
CA MET A 17 18.81 3.01 0.03
C MET A 17 17.62 3.62 0.79
N LEU A 18 17.07 2.95 1.80
CA LEU A 18 15.98 3.50 2.60
C LEU A 18 16.36 4.83 3.22
N SER A 19 17.53 4.89 3.87
CA SER A 19 18.03 6.13 4.47
C SER A 19 18.24 7.24 3.43
N ALA A 20 18.74 6.89 2.24
CA ALA A 20 18.91 7.83 1.14
C ALA A 20 17.57 8.37 0.59
N VAL A 21 16.57 7.50 0.45
CA VAL A 21 15.21 7.88 0.00
C VAL A 21 14.58 8.83 1.01
N ILE A 22 14.59 8.48 2.30
CA ILE A 22 14.07 9.35 3.37
C ILE A 22 14.80 10.69 3.38
N ASN A 23 16.14 10.67 3.33
CA ASN A 23 16.95 11.90 3.32
C ASN A 23 16.63 12.77 2.11
N ARG A 24 16.51 12.19 0.93
CA ARG A 24 16.14 12.92 -0.29
C ARG A 24 14.76 13.58 -0.14
N GLN A 25 13.79 12.89 0.40
CA GLN A 25 12.44 13.42 0.60
C GLN A 25 12.45 14.57 1.61
N LEU A 26 13.15 14.41 2.74
CA LEU A 26 13.32 15.48 3.72
C LEU A 26 14.00 16.71 3.13
N LEU A 27 15.06 16.54 2.34
CA LEU A 27 15.73 17.64 1.66
C LEU A 27 14.82 18.41 0.69
N LEU A 28 13.90 17.72 0.00
CA LEU A 28 12.91 18.37 -0.86
C LEU A 28 11.95 19.25 -0.03
N TRP A 29 11.46 18.76 1.09
CA TRP A 29 10.58 19.52 1.98
C TRP A 29 11.33 20.65 2.69
N GLU A 30 12.60 20.44 3.08
CA GLU A 30 13.47 21.47 3.69
C GLU A 30 13.76 22.64 2.74
N LYS A 31 13.74 22.44 1.42
CA LYS A 31 13.82 23.56 0.46
C LYS A 31 12.61 24.51 0.58
N ILE A 32 11.46 24.00 1.00
CA ILE A 32 10.24 24.79 1.14
C ILE A 32 10.11 25.34 2.56
N TYR A 33 10.29 24.46 3.55
CA TYR A 33 10.03 24.75 4.96
C TYR A 33 11.29 25.05 5.77
N GLN A 34 12.45 25.03 5.14
CA GLN A 34 13.77 25.21 5.73
C GLN A 34 14.13 24.10 6.73
N ARG A 35 15.28 24.20 7.36
CA ARG A 35 15.80 23.33 8.40
C ARG A 35 16.39 24.17 9.52
N GLU A 36 16.12 23.81 10.77
CA GLU A 36 16.72 24.47 11.93
C GLU A 36 18.00 23.75 12.37
N GLU A 37 18.90 24.51 12.99
CA GLU A 37 20.08 23.94 13.63
C GLU A 37 19.69 22.96 14.72
N GLY A 38 20.35 21.78 14.77
CA GLY A 38 20.02 20.72 15.72
C GLY A 38 19.04 19.65 15.22
N GLU A 39 18.39 19.83 14.08
CA GLU A 39 17.57 18.80 13.46
C GLU A 39 18.46 17.74 12.76
N THR A 40 19.08 16.85 13.53
CA THR A 40 20.11 15.92 13.05
C THR A 40 19.58 14.55 12.66
N THR A 41 18.46 14.10 13.25
CA THR A 41 17.83 12.80 12.92
C THR A 41 16.67 12.95 11.94
N PHE A 42 16.24 11.85 11.34
CA PHE A 42 15.06 11.86 10.46
C PHE A 42 13.80 12.30 11.20
N SER A 43 13.66 11.86 12.44
CA SER A 43 12.56 12.25 13.33
C SER A 43 12.52 13.77 13.53
N LEU A 44 13.61 14.37 14.03
CA LEU A 44 13.66 15.81 14.32
C LEU A 44 13.43 16.66 13.06
N ARG A 45 13.98 16.25 11.93
CA ARG A 45 13.79 16.92 10.64
C ARG A 45 12.34 16.89 10.19
N PHE A 46 11.69 15.71 10.27
CA PHE A 46 10.29 15.56 9.89
C PHE A 46 9.36 16.32 10.83
N GLU A 47 9.62 16.26 12.15
CA GLU A 47 8.91 17.08 13.15
C GLU A 47 9.00 18.57 12.84
N GLY A 48 10.23 19.08 12.58
CA GLY A 48 10.44 20.47 12.25
C GLY A 48 9.72 20.90 10.97
N ILE A 49 9.68 20.05 9.95
CA ILE A 49 8.95 20.29 8.70
C ILE A 49 7.45 20.43 8.98
N ILE A 50 6.84 19.51 9.73
CA ILE A 50 5.42 19.56 10.08
C ILE A 50 5.09 20.86 10.82
N ARG A 51 5.86 21.18 11.85
CA ARG A 51 5.69 22.38 12.66
C ARG A 51 5.81 23.67 11.83
N ARG A 52 6.82 23.78 10.98
CA ARG A 52 7.03 24.96 10.15
C ARG A 52 6.02 25.09 9.02
N ALA A 53 5.58 23.97 8.41
CA ALA A 53 4.50 23.97 7.44
C ALA A 53 3.21 24.55 8.05
N TYR A 54 2.84 24.10 9.24
CA TYR A 54 1.73 24.68 9.99
C TYR A 54 1.92 26.18 10.28
N LYS A 55 3.09 26.55 10.79
CA LYS A 55 3.39 27.95 11.17
C LYS A 55 3.35 28.90 9.95
N GLN A 56 3.82 28.45 8.80
CA GLN A 56 3.86 29.28 7.58
C GLN A 56 2.49 29.41 6.91
N THR A 57 1.67 28.37 6.97
CA THR A 57 0.40 28.33 6.24
C THR A 57 -0.82 28.64 7.11
N GLY A 58 -0.70 28.53 8.42
CA GLY A 58 -1.83 28.56 9.35
C GLY A 58 -2.78 27.37 9.22
N LYS A 59 -2.42 26.37 8.42
CA LYS A 59 -3.25 25.19 8.16
C LYS A 59 -2.59 23.93 8.70
N GLN A 60 -3.40 23.04 9.28
CA GLN A 60 -2.91 21.73 9.71
C GLN A 60 -2.44 20.91 8.49
N VAL A 61 -1.41 20.10 8.72
CA VAL A 61 -0.72 19.31 7.69
C VAL A 61 -1.47 18.02 7.42
N VAL A 62 -1.56 17.63 6.15
CA VAL A 62 -1.99 16.30 5.72
C VAL A 62 -0.76 15.48 5.39
N VAL A 63 -0.68 14.27 5.95
CA VAL A 63 0.40 13.32 5.67
C VAL A 63 -0.20 12.09 5.01
N LEU A 64 0.29 11.76 3.81
CA LEU A 64 -0.10 10.59 3.04
C LEU A 64 1.15 9.73 2.83
N ILE A 65 1.09 8.47 3.22
CA ILE A 65 2.18 7.51 3.11
C ILE A 65 1.65 6.29 2.37
N ASP A 66 2.15 6.10 1.16
CA ASP A 66 1.81 4.95 0.33
C ASP A 66 2.87 3.85 0.48
N GLU A 67 2.45 2.59 0.44
CA GLU A 67 3.32 1.42 0.57
C GLU A 67 4.29 1.50 1.77
N TYR A 68 3.78 1.88 2.95
CA TYR A 68 4.61 2.06 4.15
C TYR A 68 5.42 0.83 4.53
N ASP A 69 5.00 -0.36 4.12
CA ASP A 69 5.57 -1.65 4.44
C ASP A 69 6.58 -2.16 3.39
N SER A 70 6.65 -1.54 2.22
CA SER A 70 7.55 -1.93 1.13
C SER A 70 9.01 -2.15 1.57
N PRO A 71 9.64 -1.30 2.41
CA PRO A 71 11.03 -1.54 2.85
C PRO A 71 11.19 -2.82 3.67
N MET A 72 10.16 -3.23 4.40
CA MET A 72 10.18 -4.46 5.19
C MET A 72 9.98 -5.69 4.31
N LEU A 73 9.04 -5.62 3.37
CA LEU A 73 8.76 -6.72 2.43
C LEU A 73 9.97 -7.05 1.56
N ASP A 74 10.68 -6.03 1.10
CA ASP A 74 11.90 -6.18 0.31
C ASP A 74 13.06 -6.84 1.08
N SER A 75 12.99 -6.87 2.42
CA SER A 75 14.06 -7.37 3.29
C SER A 75 13.75 -8.74 3.96
N ASN A 76 12.75 -9.46 3.48
CA ASN A 76 12.12 -10.60 4.15
C ASN A 76 13.04 -11.83 4.41
N HIS A 77 14.31 -11.80 4.02
CA HIS A 77 15.24 -12.93 4.13
C HIS A 77 16.36 -12.72 5.16
N ASN A 78 16.37 -11.61 5.91
CA ASN A 78 17.43 -11.31 6.86
C ASN A 78 16.91 -10.55 8.08
N ASP A 79 16.83 -11.21 9.21
CA ASP A 79 16.27 -10.66 10.47
C ASP A 79 17.03 -9.44 11.00
N GLU A 80 18.36 -9.39 10.83
CA GLU A 80 19.16 -8.22 11.27
C GLU A 80 18.85 -6.99 10.43
N VAL A 81 18.77 -7.16 9.10
CA VAL A 81 18.42 -6.09 8.19
C VAL A 81 17.00 -5.59 8.43
N GLN A 82 16.06 -6.50 8.64
CA GLN A 82 14.68 -6.13 9.01
C GLN A 82 14.63 -5.33 10.31
N LYS A 83 15.40 -5.71 11.31
CA LYS A 83 15.48 -4.99 12.59
C LYS A 83 16.02 -3.57 12.39
N GLU A 84 17.05 -3.40 11.58
CA GLU A 84 17.62 -2.08 11.28
C GLU A 84 16.65 -1.20 10.47
N ILE A 85 16.02 -1.74 9.42
CA ILE A 85 14.98 -1.05 8.63
C ILE A 85 13.83 -0.63 9.54
N ARG A 86 13.36 -1.53 10.41
CA ARG A 86 12.32 -1.24 11.39
C ARG A 86 12.69 -0.08 12.32
N ASN A 87 13.93 -0.01 12.76
CA ASN A 87 14.40 1.09 13.61
C ASN A 87 14.43 2.42 12.85
N ILE A 88 14.89 2.43 11.60
CA ILE A 88 14.89 3.63 10.73
C ILE A 88 13.45 4.13 10.52
N MET A 89 12.53 3.22 10.21
CA MET A 89 11.11 3.55 10.00
C MET A 89 10.47 4.07 11.29
N ARG A 90 10.75 3.43 12.43
CA ARG A 90 10.25 3.87 13.74
C ARG A 90 10.74 5.28 14.07
N ASP A 91 12.02 5.56 13.87
CA ASP A 91 12.56 6.91 14.06
C ASP A 91 11.86 7.92 13.16
N PHE A 92 11.74 7.61 11.87
CA PHE A 92 11.14 8.51 10.88
C PHE A 92 9.66 8.80 11.15
N PHE A 93 8.86 7.81 11.58
CA PHE A 93 7.43 7.96 11.79
C PHE A 93 7.04 8.41 13.21
N SER A 94 7.97 8.39 14.17
CA SER A 94 7.68 8.77 15.57
C SER A 94 7.03 10.15 15.75
N PRO A 95 7.35 11.20 14.95
CA PRO A 95 6.70 12.50 15.07
C PRO A 95 5.21 12.51 14.79
N LEU A 96 4.69 11.55 14.01
CA LEU A 96 3.28 11.49 13.63
C LEU A 96 2.34 11.35 14.84
N LYS A 97 2.84 10.77 15.94
CA LYS A 97 2.11 10.75 17.22
C LYS A 97 2.26 12.04 17.99
N ALA A 98 3.50 12.50 18.13
CA ALA A 98 3.82 13.67 18.96
C ALA A 98 3.24 14.97 18.39
N GLN A 99 3.13 15.08 17.07
CA GLN A 99 2.72 16.29 16.35
C GLN A 99 1.23 16.30 15.97
N GLY A 100 0.39 15.48 16.61
CA GLY A 100 -1.04 15.37 16.30
C GLY A 100 -1.80 16.70 16.24
N GLN A 101 -1.42 17.68 17.08
CA GLN A 101 -2.01 19.02 17.08
C GLN A 101 -1.80 19.80 15.76
N TYR A 102 -0.77 19.48 15.00
CA TYR A 102 -0.44 20.10 13.71
C TYR A 102 -0.95 19.28 12.53
N LEU A 103 -1.45 18.07 12.78
CA LEU A 103 -1.96 17.17 11.72
C LEU A 103 -3.48 17.31 11.57
N ARG A 104 -3.92 17.48 10.35
CA ARG A 104 -5.34 17.45 9.95
C ARG A 104 -5.80 16.04 9.63
N PHE A 105 -4.94 15.29 8.97
CA PHE A 105 -5.23 13.94 8.49
C PHE A 105 -3.93 13.16 8.28
N LEU A 106 -3.96 11.89 8.58
CA LEU A 106 -2.87 10.95 8.34
C LEU A 106 -3.47 9.69 7.71
N LEU A 107 -2.97 9.30 6.54
CA LEU A 107 -3.32 8.06 5.87
C LEU A 107 -2.06 7.27 5.54
N LEU A 108 -2.09 5.99 5.89
CA LEU A 108 -1.06 5.03 5.50
C LEU A 108 -1.71 3.91 4.69
N THR A 109 -1.10 3.55 3.57
CA THR A 109 -1.48 2.37 2.79
C THR A 109 -0.34 1.38 2.71
N GLY A 110 -0.66 0.10 2.56
CA GLY A 110 0.30 -0.99 2.45
C GLY A 110 -0.43 -2.32 2.27
N ILE A 111 0.31 -3.36 1.94
CA ILE A 111 -0.24 -4.72 1.78
C ILE A 111 -0.16 -5.54 3.08
N SER A 112 0.70 -5.18 4.00
CA SER A 112 0.81 -5.82 5.32
C SER A 112 -0.04 -5.08 6.35
N LYS A 113 -0.62 -5.82 7.29
CA LYS A 113 -1.33 -5.16 8.39
C LYS A 113 -0.35 -4.44 9.32
N PHE A 114 -0.72 -3.21 9.63
CA PHE A 114 -0.03 -2.28 10.48
C PHE A 114 0.35 -2.85 11.87
N SER A 115 -0.54 -3.59 12.50
CA SER A 115 -0.35 -4.20 13.82
C SER A 115 0.79 -5.23 13.85
N GLN A 116 1.08 -5.87 12.72
CA GLN A 116 2.11 -6.91 12.61
C GLN A 116 3.53 -6.35 12.55
N MET A 117 3.66 -5.10 12.16
CA MET A 117 4.97 -4.50 11.88
C MET A 117 5.63 -3.82 13.08
N SER A 118 5.21 -4.01 14.32
CA SER A 118 5.79 -3.46 15.56
C SER A 118 6.44 -2.05 15.47
N ILE A 119 6.51 -1.46 14.28
CA ILE A 119 7.01 -0.12 13.98
C ILE A 119 6.08 0.93 14.58
N PHE A 120 4.82 0.61 14.59
CA PHE A 120 3.74 1.52 14.91
C PHE A 120 3.01 1.16 16.21
N SER A 121 3.55 0.25 17.01
CA SER A 121 3.00 -0.08 18.33
C SER A 121 2.83 1.16 19.22
N GLU A 122 3.57 2.22 18.90
CA GLU A 122 3.49 3.52 19.57
C GLU A 122 2.45 4.46 18.95
N LEU A 123 1.99 4.24 17.70
CA LEU A 123 1.00 5.09 17.02
C LEU A 123 -0.43 4.60 17.30
N ASN A 124 -0.84 4.69 18.56
CA ASN A 124 -2.19 4.33 19.00
C ASN A 124 -3.29 5.32 18.58
N ASN A 125 -2.95 6.36 17.82
CA ASN A 125 -3.86 7.34 17.24
C ASN A 125 -4.36 6.96 15.84
N LEU A 126 -3.89 5.84 15.28
CA LEU A 126 -4.35 5.34 13.99
C LEU A 126 -5.51 4.37 14.15
N GLN A 127 -6.42 4.43 13.20
CA GLN A 127 -7.55 3.51 13.08
C GLN A 127 -7.33 2.61 11.86
N ASN A 128 -7.37 1.30 12.06
CA ASN A 128 -7.38 0.37 10.94
C ASN A 128 -8.77 0.39 10.28
N ILE A 129 -8.80 0.70 8.99
CA ILE A 129 -10.02 0.80 8.18
C ILE A 129 -10.10 -0.27 7.08
N SER A 130 -9.09 -1.15 6.98
CA SER A 130 -8.89 -2.06 5.83
C SER A 130 -10.06 -3.03 5.59
N MET A 131 -10.76 -3.45 6.67
CA MET A 131 -11.84 -4.43 6.58
C MET A 131 -13.18 -3.86 7.09
N ARG A 132 -13.32 -2.54 7.09
CA ARG A 132 -14.55 -1.89 7.53
C ARG A 132 -15.48 -1.63 6.37
N ASP A 133 -16.75 -1.97 6.54
CA ASP A 133 -17.81 -1.77 5.54
C ASP A 133 -17.88 -0.32 5.06
N ASP A 134 -17.73 0.67 5.97
CA ASP A 134 -17.76 2.11 5.66
C ASP A 134 -16.69 2.55 4.66
N TYR A 135 -15.60 1.76 4.50
CA TYR A 135 -14.44 2.11 3.67
C TYR A 135 -14.15 1.09 2.57
N SER A 136 -15.03 0.11 2.38
CA SER A 136 -14.83 -1.01 1.45
C SER A 136 -14.60 -0.57 0.00
N ALA A 137 -15.17 0.55 -0.41
CA ALA A 137 -15.03 1.09 -1.77
C ALA A 137 -13.89 2.11 -1.94
N ILE A 138 -13.11 2.42 -0.87
CA ILE A 138 -12.11 3.51 -0.93
C ILE A 138 -10.99 3.28 -1.95
N CYS A 139 -10.68 2.01 -2.25
CA CYS A 139 -9.61 1.64 -3.18
C CYS A 139 -10.12 1.13 -4.54
N GLY A 140 -11.42 1.24 -4.81
CA GLY A 140 -12.04 0.72 -6.02
C GLY A 140 -13.06 1.65 -6.64
N ILE A 141 -13.77 1.14 -7.61
CA ILE A 141 -14.88 1.83 -8.28
C ILE A 141 -16.12 0.96 -8.10
N THR A 142 -17.18 1.53 -7.55
CA THR A 142 -18.47 0.84 -7.40
C THR A 142 -19.23 0.75 -8.72
N GLU A 143 -20.16 -0.19 -8.82
CA GLU A 143 -21.05 -0.30 -9.99
C GLU A 143 -21.82 1.03 -10.23
N GLN A 144 -22.24 1.71 -9.16
CA GLN A 144 -22.91 2.99 -9.26
C GLN A 144 -21.98 4.07 -9.83
N GLU A 145 -20.75 4.17 -9.36
CA GLU A 145 -19.76 5.13 -9.88
C GLU A 145 -19.40 4.84 -11.33
N LEU A 146 -19.21 3.57 -11.68
CA LEU A 146 -18.97 3.15 -13.05
C LEU A 146 -20.07 3.67 -14.00
N ARG A 147 -21.33 3.40 -13.67
CA ARG A 147 -22.47 3.79 -14.52
C ARG A 147 -22.77 5.28 -14.54
N THR A 148 -22.44 6.02 -13.48
CA THR A 148 -22.77 7.45 -13.38
C THR A 148 -21.63 8.36 -13.78
N GLN A 149 -20.39 8.00 -13.41
CA GLN A 149 -19.23 8.87 -13.65
C GLN A 149 -18.44 8.48 -14.90
N LEU A 150 -18.48 7.20 -15.32
CA LEU A 150 -17.73 6.67 -16.45
C LEU A 150 -18.63 6.27 -17.63
N GLN A 151 -19.85 6.79 -17.68
CA GLN A 151 -20.82 6.47 -18.75
C GLN A 151 -20.24 6.68 -20.15
N ILE A 152 -19.57 7.81 -20.37
CA ILE A 152 -18.98 8.15 -21.68
C ILE A 152 -17.90 7.14 -22.08
N ASP A 153 -17.10 6.69 -21.11
CA ASP A 153 -16.04 5.70 -21.35
C ASP A 153 -16.64 4.34 -21.72
N ILE A 154 -17.73 3.93 -21.05
CA ILE A 154 -18.48 2.71 -21.37
C ILE A 154 -19.07 2.81 -22.79
N GLU A 155 -19.70 3.93 -23.14
CA GLU A 155 -20.27 4.15 -24.50
C GLU A 155 -19.21 4.04 -25.60
N GLN A 156 -18.02 4.65 -25.37
CA GLN A 156 -16.89 4.53 -26.29
C GLN A 156 -16.34 3.11 -26.39
N MET A 157 -16.31 2.39 -25.27
CA MET A 157 -15.88 0.99 -25.22
C MET A 157 -16.86 0.11 -26.00
N ALA A 158 -18.16 0.27 -25.77
CA ALA A 158 -19.23 -0.42 -26.47
C ALA A 158 -19.14 -0.20 -27.99
N GLN A 159 -18.98 1.05 -28.42
CA GLN A 159 -18.83 1.38 -29.83
C GLN A 159 -17.61 0.71 -30.47
N ALA A 160 -16.46 0.72 -29.77
CA ALA A 160 -15.22 0.15 -30.28
C ALA A 160 -15.32 -1.38 -30.44
N ASN A 161 -16.06 -2.05 -29.56
CA ASN A 161 -16.22 -3.51 -29.55
C ASN A 161 -17.49 -3.97 -30.27
N LYS A 162 -18.29 -3.06 -30.85
CA LYS A 162 -19.54 -3.34 -31.58
C LYS A 162 -20.59 -4.04 -30.72
N GLU A 163 -20.72 -3.62 -29.51
CA GLU A 163 -21.68 -4.11 -28.51
C GLU A 163 -22.58 -2.99 -27.99
N THR A 164 -23.62 -3.33 -27.30
CA THR A 164 -24.51 -2.37 -26.62
C THR A 164 -23.86 -1.91 -25.31
N TYR A 165 -24.37 -0.80 -24.78
CA TYR A 165 -23.94 -0.28 -23.46
C TYR A 165 -24.04 -1.34 -22.34
N GLU A 166 -25.17 -2.07 -22.33
CA GLU A 166 -25.39 -3.11 -21.27
C GLU A 166 -24.49 -4.33 -21.47
N GLU A 167 -24.19 -4.73 -22.69
CA GLU A 167 -23.21 -5.78 -22.96
C GLU A 167 -21.82 -5.37 -22.52
N ALA A 168 -21.43 -4.10 -22.77
CA ALA A 168 -20.17 -3.56 -22.28
C ALA A 168 -20.10 -3.56 -20.74
N CYS A 169 -21.17 -3.17 -20.06
CA CYS A 169 -21.25 -3.25 -18.60
C CYS A 169 -21.07 -4.69 -18.09
N VAL A 170 -21.72 -5.66 -18.73
CA VAL A 170 -21.59 -7.08 -18.37
C VAL A 170 -20.15 -7.58 -18.56
N HIS A 171 -19.51 -7.24 -19.68
CA HIS A 171 -18.13 -7.62 -19.95
C HIS A 171 -17.16 -6.98 -18.96
N LEU A 172 -17.34 -5.67 -18.66
CA LEU A 172 -16.52 -4.99 -17.66
C LEU A 172 -16.66 -5.65 -16.28
N LYS A 173 -17.88 -6.02 -15.91
CA LYS A 173 -18.15 -6.70 -14.65
C LYS A 173 -17.46 -8.06 -14.59
N GLN A 174 -17.60 -8.88 -15.59
CA GLN A 174 -16.97 -10.20 -15.66
C GLN A 174 -15.44 -10.13 -15.62
N GLN A 175 -14.87 -9.08 -16.17
CA GLN A 175 -13.43 -8.98 -16.34
C GLN A 175 -12.72 -8.23 -15.21
N TYR A 176 -13.35 -7.23 -14.59
CA TYR A 176 -12.68 -6.29 -13.70
C TYR A 176 -13.33 -6.09 -12.34
N ASP A 177 -14.51 -6.65 -12.11
CA ASP A 177 -15.19 -6.69 -10.81
C ASP A 177 -14.73 -7.90 -9.98
N GLY A 178 -15.06 -7.90 -8.69
CA GLY A 178 -14.83 -9.04 -7.79
C GLY A 178 -13.82 -8.79 -6.68
N TYR A 179 -13.32 -7.56 -6.51
CA TYR A 179 -12.59 -7.20 -5.30
C TYR A 179 -13.60 -6.95 -4.17
N HIS A 180 -13.45 -7.69 -3.08
CA HIS A 180 -14.35 -7.68 -1.93
C HIS A 180 -13.54 -7.41 -0.65
N PHE A 181 -13.74 -6.26 -0.01
CA PHE A 181 -12.90 -5.81 1.10
C PHE A 181 -13.53 -5.91 2.48
N SER A 182 -14.81 -6.27 2.57
CA SER A 182 -15.47 -6.52 3.86
C SER A 182 -16.67 -7.46 3.67
N GLU A 183 -17.09 -8.11 4.74
CA GLU A 183 -18.12 -9.17 4.69
C GLU A 183 -19.46 -8.70 4.11
N ASN A 184 -19.83 -7.44 4.36
CA ASN A 184 -21.14 -6.89 3.95
C ASN A 184 -21.03 -5.83 2.85
N SER A 185 -19.90 -5.77 2.14
CA SER A 185 -19.70 -4.79 1.07
C SER A 185 -20.15 -5.31 -0.29
N GLU A 186 -20.36 -4.38 -1.20
CA GLU A 186 -20.47 -4.70 -2.62
C GLU A 186 -19.08 -5.01 -3.21
N ASP A 187 -19.06 -5.78 -4.29
CA ASP A 187 -17.88 -5.97 -5.10
C ASP A 187 -17.51 -4.66 -5.81
N ILE A 188 -16.23 -4.43 -5.99
CA ILE A 188 -15.72 -3.23 -6.64
C ILE A 188 -14.77 -3.57 -7.79
N TYR A 189 -14.73 -2.67 -8.78
CA TYR A 189 -13.86 -2.77 -9.93
C TYR A 189 -12.43 -2.33 -9.58
N ASN A 190 -11.46 -3.03 -10.14
CA ASN A 190 -10.06 -2.61 -10.09
C ASN A 190 -9.83 -1.37 -10.95
N PRO A 191 -9.48 -0.20 -10.37
CA PRO A 191 -9.37 1.05 -11.13
C PRO A 191 -8.30 1.00 -12.21
N PHE A 192 -7.14 0.40 -11.91
CA PHE A 192 -6.04 0.30 -12.86
C PHE A 192 -6.44 -0.50 -14.11
N SER A 193 -7.04 -1.67 -13.90
CA SER A 193 -7.48 -2.52 -15.00
C SER A 193 -8.58 -1.86 -15.82
N LEU A 194 -9.55 -1.25 -15.14
CA LEU A 194 -10.68 -0.57 -15.76
C LEU A 194 -10.23 0.62 -16.64
N PHE A 195 -9.39 1.51 -16.11
CA PHE A 195 -8.89 2.66 -16.87
C PHE A 195 -7.99 2.25 -18.05
N ASN A 196 -7.21 1.17 -17.92
CA ASN A 196 -6.46 0.63 -19.04
C ASN A 196 -7.38 0.04 -20.13
N ALA A 197 -8.47 -0.62 -19.74
CA ALA A 197 -9.47 -1.11 -20.68
C ALA A 197 -10.09 0.04 -21.47
N PHE A 198 -10.50 1.11 -20.81
CA PHE A 198 -11.04 2.30 -21.45
C PHE A 198 -10.04 3.00 -22.37
N ALA A 199 -8.80 3.18 -21.91
CA ALA A 199 -7.75 3.81 -22.72
C ALA A 199 -7.43 3.03 -23.99
N GLN A 200 -7.40 1.69 -23.92
CA GLN A 200 -7.10 0.81 -25.05
C GLN A 200 -8.34 0.35 -25.81
N LYS A 201 -9.54 0.64 -25.30
CA LYS A 201 -10.85 0.22 -25.86
C LYS A 201 -10.94 -1.28 -26.14
N LYS A 202 -10.39 -2.09 -25.23
CA LYS A 202 -10.40 -3.55 -25.30
C LYS A 202 -10.43 -4.21 -23.94
N TYR A 203 -10.98 -5.40 -23.85
CA TYR A 203 -10.93 -6.26 -22.68
C TYR A 203 -9.62 -7.07 -22.68
N ALA A 204 -8.85 -6.99 -21.58
CA ALA A 204 -7.61 -7.74 -21.39
C ALA A 204 -7.24 -7.83 -19.90
N ASN A 205 -6.34 -8.76 -19.58
CA ASN A 205 -5.90 -9.00 -18.19
C ASN A 205 -4.81 -7.99 -17.78
N PHE A 206 -5.20 -6.75 -17.54
CA PHE A 206 -4.27 -5.66 -17.21
C PHE A 206 -3.60 -5.81 -15.85
N TRP A 207 -4.21 -6.51 -14.90
CA TRP A 207 -3.65 -6.72 -13.56
C TRP A 207 -2.30 -7.46 -13.55
N PHE A 208 -1.99 -8.23 -14.58
CA PHE A 208 -0.68 -8.89 -14.72
C PHE A 208 0.46 -7.93 -15.09
N SER A 209 0.16 -6.72 -15.53
CA SER A 209 1.18 -5.82 -16.06
C SER A 209 1.90 -4.98 -15.00
N THR A 210 1.42 -4.94 -13.77
CA THR A 210 1.93 -4.06 -12.70
C THR A 210 2.78 -4.72 -11.63
N GLY A 211 3.13 -5.94 -11.78
CA GLY A 211 4.08 -6.61 -10.89
C GLY A 211 3.55 -7.91 -10.33
N THR A 212 4.30 -8.95 -10.58
CA THR A 212 4.17 -10.19 -9.86
C THR A 212 4.70 -9.93 -8.46
N PRO A 213 3.91 -10.07 -7.39
CA PRO A 213 4.42 -9.88 -6.04
C PRO A 213 5.46 -10.98 -5.75
N THR A 214 6.72 -10.63 -5.90
CA THR A 214 7.85 -11.57 -5.80
C THR A 214 7.82 -12.29 -4.46
N PHE A 215 7.45 -11.57 -3.40
CA PHE A 215 7.32 -12.13 -2.07
C PHE A 215 6.24 -13.23 -1.99
N LEU A 216 5.12 -13.10 -2.71
CA LEU A 216 4.05 -14.10 -2.74
C LEU A 216 4.51 -15.36 -3.48
N ILE A 217 5.27 -15.19 -4.56
CA ILE A 217 5.89 -16.31 -5.28
C ILE A 217 6.88 -17.04 -4.38
N ASP A 218 7.71 -16.30 -3.65
CA ASP A 218 8.70 -16.87 -2.73
C ASP A 218 8.00 -17.67 -1.61
N ILE A 219 6.90 -17.16 -1.04
CA ILE A 219 6.09 -17.87 -0.06
C ILE A 219 5.48 -19.14 -0.65
N LEU A 220 4.86 -19.04 -1.83
CA LEU A 220 4.23 -20.18 -2.51
C LEU A 220 5.26 -21.26 -2.88
N GLN A 221 6.48 -20.88 -3.28
CA GLN A 221 7.55 -21.82 -3.58
C GLN A 221 8.12 -22.52 -2.33
N GLN A 222 8.01 -21.89 -1.17
CA GLN A 222 8.45 -22.46 0.12
C GLN A 222 7.36 -23.28 0.82
N SER A 223 6.11 -23.15 0.37
CA SER A 223 4.98 -23.91 0.89
C SER A 223 4.65 -25.09 -0.02
N ASP A 224 4.22 -26.20 0.57
CA ASP A 224 3.67 -27.38 -0.14
C ASP A 224 2.20 -27.18 -0.54
N PHE A 225 1.80 -25.91 -0.71
CA PHE A 225 0.41 -25.53 -0.92
C PHE A 225 -0.03 -25.76 -2.39
N ASP A 226 -1.12 -26.51 -2.55
CA ASP A 226 -1.74 -26.69 -3.86
C ASP A 226 -2.64 -25.49 -4.20
N ILE A 227 -2.19 -24.63 -5.12
CA ILE A 227 -2.89 -23.42 -5.58
C ILE A 227 -4.34 -23.71 -6.02
N ARG A 228 -4.63 -24.95 -6.46
CA ARG A 228 -5.98 -25.37 -6.85
C ARG A 228 -6.97 -25.41 -5.66
N GLN A 229 -6.46 -25.43 -4.44
CA GLN A 229 -7.26 -25.40 -3.22
C GLN A 229 -7.67 -24.00 -2.78
N LEU A 230 -7.20 -22.96 -3.47
CA LEU A 230 -7.58 -21.56 -3.18
C LEU A 230 -9.03 -21.23 -3.59
N ASP A 231 -9.60 -22.01 -4.48
CA ASP A 231 -10.98 -21.77 -4.93
C ASP A 231 -11.97 -22.12 -3.79
N GLY A 232 -12.71 -21.11 -3.34
CA GLY A 232 -13.72 -21.27 -2.28
C GLY A 232 -13.18 -21.27 -0.83
N VAL A 233 -11.91 -20.94 -0.62
CA VAL A 233 -11.36 -20.80 0.74
C VAL A 233 -11.92 -19.55 1.41
N SER A 234 -12.51 -19.74 2.59
CA SER A 234 -12.96 -18.66 3.47
C SER A 234 -11.93 -18.46 4.57
N ALA A 235 -11.54 -17.22 4.83
CA ALA A 235 -10.66 -16.86 5.94
C ALA A 235 -11.39 -15.92 6.90
N THR A 236 -11.19 -16.11 8.22
CA THR A 236 -11.74 -15.22 9.24
C THR A 236 -10.92 -13.95 9.36
N ALA A 237 -11.49 -12.87 9.92
CA ALA A 237 -10.77 -11.65 10.19
C ALA A 237 -9.53 -11.87 11.07
N GLU A 238 -9.58 -12.84 12.00
CA GLU A 238 -8.47 -13.23 12.87
C GLU A 238 -7.33 -13.89 12.10
N GLN A 239 -7.65 -14.72 11.10
CA GLN A 239 -6.66 -15.33 10.21
C GLN A 239 -5.95 -14.28 9.36
N PHE A 240 -6.68 -13.27 8.90
CA PHE A 240 -6.06 -12.11 8.23
C PHE A 240 -5.22 -11.25 9.17
N ASP A 241 -5.47 -11.30 10.48
CA ASP A 241 -4.69 -10.58 11.50
C ASP A 241 -3.46 -11.37 12.00
N ALA A 242 -3.32 -12.63 11.60
CA ALA A 242 -2.17 -13.44 11.98
C ALA A 242 -0.86 -12.87 11.41
N PRO A 243 0.25 -12.87 12.20
CA PRO A 243 1.54 -12.42 11.70
C PRO A 243 2.00 -13.23 10.48
N THR A 244 2.54 -12.56 9.47
CA THR A 244 3.02 -13.17 8.22
C THR A 244 4.13 -14.23 8.41
N ASN A 245 4.78 -14.27 9.56
CA ASN A 245 5.75 -15.30 9.94
C ASN A 245 5.10 -16.62 10.40
N VAL A 246 3.78 -16.69 10.52
CA VAL A 246 3.03 -17.90 10.88
C VAL A 246 2.46 -18.62 9.64
N ILE A 247 2.76 -18.16 8.43
CA ILE A 247 2.44 -18.90 7.19
C ILE A 247 3.38 -20.11 7.05
N THR A 248 3.47 -20.95 8.08
CA THR A 248 4.00 -22.29 8.00
C THR A 248 2.90 -23.35 8.00
N ASP A 249 1.66 -22.93 8.18
CA ASP A 249 0.49 -23.79 8.08
C ASP A 249 -0.50 -23.11 7.12
N PRO A 250 -0.50 -23.48 5.83
CA PRO A 250 -1.55 -23.04 4.93
C PRO A 250 -2.83 -23.72 5.39
N LEU A 251 -3.76 -22.96 5.92
CA LEU A 251 -5.15 -23.24 6.30
C LEU A 251 -5.58 -24.70 6.26
#